data_b229a0db982e83e109dbf539769873ab
#
_entry.id   b229a0db982e83e109dbf539769873ab
#
_cell.length_a   1.000
_cell.length_b   1.000
_cell.length_c   1.000
_cell.angle_alpha   90.00
_cell.angle_beta   90.00
_cell.angle_gamma   90.00
#
_symmetry.space_group_name_H-M   'P 1'
#
loop_
_entity.id
_entity.type
_entity.pdbx_description
1 polymer ?
#
loop_
_entity_poly.entity_id
_entity_poly.type
_entity_poly.pdbx_seq_one_letter_code
_entity_poly.pdbx_strand_id
1 'polypeptide(L)'
;MSTNILFCSAGRRTKLLQFFRESLDDGSRLVAIDNQATAPALYFADSSYLVPKITDPNYVDLLLDICKKERVKAITTLIDPEIELLAKNRDLFLQNGILPLCPSTQTAQLCFDKYLLFEHLTKHGIPTVLTYDTLEHFTQGLEKGEIKFPVFIKPRTGSGSVGIHKIQDFKELKKYLDEGEHQYIIQEFMDCRDCDADVYIDTISHKPVSAFTKNKIETRIGGANKTISFKDERLFNFIRDICKVLEFNGPVDMDFWYRDGIYYLSEVNPRFGGAYLHAHGAGVNFIPLIINNINGVENKEAIGDYNEDVLMMMYDDVVIIDKKDLVDNLKSVDNKQTKKIAIYGAGGLGKEVAGGIERINNSRNEKWELVGFYDDGLEPGTQVSHYGKVLGGMNELNSVAEPLALAIAVGTSTNRKLIHDRITNQNIYFPNLIAPSFRILDHATFCIGEGNIIQDNCSVTCDVSIGNYNVFNGSNAMGHDVNIGDFNVFMPGVRLSGEVKVGNGNMFGVDSVVLQRISVGDNVTLGAGSVMMTKPKDGNTYIGVPAKKFEFK
;
A
#
# COMPACT_ATOMS: atom_id res chain seq x y z
N MET A 1 12.59 5.89 13.45
CA MET A 1 11.44 5.55 14.32
C MET A 1 10.31 5.14 13.40
N SER A 2 9.54 4.12 13.77
CA SER A 2 8.41 3.68 12.94
C SER A 2 7.33 4.77 12.88
N THR A 3 6.83 5.05 11.68
CA THR A 3 5.80 6.06 11.41
C THR A 3 4.51 5.36 10.98
N ASN A 4 3.63 5.05 11.93
CA ASN A 4 2.36 4.40 11.63
C ASN A 4 1.29 5.45 11.34
N ILE A 5 0.54 5.26 10.26
CA ILE A 5 -0.47 6.22 9.79
C ILE A 5 -1.82 5.53 9.68
N LEU A 6 -2.88 6.17 10.20
CA LEU A 6 -4.26 5.69 10.11
C LEU A 6 -5.02 6.45 9.00
N PHE A 7 -5.61 5.66 8.09
CA PHE A 7 -6.52 6.14 7.04
C PHE A 7 -7.96 5.80 7.42
N CYS A 8 -8.74 6.82 7.73
CA CYS A 8 -10.16 6.68 8.02
C CYS A 8 -10.96 6.69 6.72
N SER A 9 -12.07 5.93 6.70
CA SER A 9 -12.97 5.81 5.55
C SER A 9 -12.21 5.55 4.24
N ALA A 10 -11.36 4.52 4.27
CA ALA A 10 -10.36 4.26 3.23
C ALA A 10 -10.96 3.93 1.85
N GLY A 11 -12.16 3.32 1.82
CA GLY A 11 -12.97 3.12 0.62
C GLY A 11 -12.21 2.45 -0.53
N ARG A 12 -12.14 3.13 -1.67
CA ARG A 12 -11.50 2.66 -2.92
C ARG A 12 -10.07 3.18 -3.12
N ARG A 13 -9.45 3.79 -2.11
CA ARG A 13 -8.17 4.49 -2.23
C ARG A 13 -6.94 3.55 -2.19
N THR A 14 -7.03 2.37 -2.83
CA THR A 14 -5.99 1.34 -2.85
C THR A 14 -4.64 1.86 -3.33
N LYS A 15 -4.61 2.59 -4.44
CA LYS A 15 -3.37 3.12 -5.03
C LYS A 15 -2.69 4.16 -4.14
N LEU A 16 -3.47 4.98 -3.42
CA LEU A 16 -2.93 5.91 -2.43
C LEU A 16 -2.18 5.16 -1.32
N LEU A 17 -2.79 4.09 -0.78
CA LEU A 17 -2.14 3.28 0.26
C LEU A 17 -0.86 2.61 -0.26
N GLN A 18 -0.85 2.14 -1.52
CA GLN A 18 0.35 1.59 -2.14
C GLN A 18 1.49 2.63 -2.20
N PHE A 19 1.20 3.88 -2.60
CA PHE A 19 2.20 4.95 -2.61
C PHE A 19 2.75 5.26 -1.21
N PHE A 20 1.89 5.21 -0.19
CA PHE A 20 2.36 5.31 1.18
C PHE A 20 3.26 4.14 1.55
N ARG A 21 2.89 2.90 1.17
CA ARG A 21 3.73 1.72 1.46
C ARG A 21 5.10 1.80 0.78
N GLU A 22 5.16 2.29 -0.47
CA GLU A 22 6.40 2.48 -1.23
C GLU A 22 7.30 3.57 -0.61
N SER A 23 6.73 4.55 0.09
CA SER A 23 7.44 5.72 0.62
C SER A 23 7.78 5.61 2.11
N LEU A 24 7.17 4.68 2.85
CA LEU A 24 7.40 4.48 4.28
C LEU A 24 8.51 3.46 4.53
N ASP A 25 9.25 3.63 5.64
CA ASP A 25 10.24 2.67 6.12
C ASP A 25 9.61 1.29 6.38
N ASP A 26 10.41 0.23 6.28
CA ASP A 26 9.98 -1.16 6.52
C ASP A 26 9.39 -1.40 7.92
N GLY A 27 9.80 -0.62 8.91
CA GLY A 27 9.27 -0.65 10.28
C GLY A 27 7.97 0.11 10.49
N SER A 28 7.49 0.86 9.50
CA SER A 28 6.27 1.69 9.56
C SER A 28 5.07 0.91 9.04
N ARG A 29 3.87 1.21 9.58
CA ARG A 29 2.63 0.50 9.25
C ARG A 29 1.56 1.43 8.73
N LEU A 30 0.82 0.95 7.74
CA LEU A 30 -0.43 1.54 7.28
C LEU A 30 -1.59 0.87 8.01
N VAL A 31 -2.43 1.67 8.62
CA VAL A 31 -3.67 1.21 9.26
C VAL A 31 -4.83 1.80 8.47
N ALA A 32 -5.80 0.98 8.08
CA ALA A 32 -6.98 1.43 7.36
C ALA A 32 -8.26 1.02 8.09
N ILE A 33 -9.24 1.90 8.10
CA ILE A 33 -10.56 1.63 8.64
C ILE A 33 -11.65 2.00 7.64
N ASP A 34 -12.74 1.26 7.68
CA ASP A 34 -13.95 1.55 6.91
C ASP A 34 -15.17 0.95 7.63
N ASN A 35 -16.37 1.41 7.28
CA ASN A 35 -17.62 0.84 7.79
C ASN A 35 -18.16 -0.30 6.92
N GLN A 36 -17.47 -0.64 5.84
CA GLN A 36 -17.82 -1.72 4.92
C GLN A 36 -16.65 -2.69 4.75
N ALA A 37 -16.87 -3.96 5.08
CA ALA A 37 -15.87 -5.00 4.87
C ALA A 37 -15.47 -5.18 3.40
N THR A 38 -16.28 -4.70 2.46
CA THR A 38 -16.03 -4.72 1.02
C THR A 38 -15.26 -3.50 0.51
N ALA A 39 -14.79 -2.61 1.39
CA ALA A 39 -13.93 -1.51 1.01
C ALA A 39 -12.54 -2.04 0.57
N PRO A 40 -12.15 -1.95 -0.72
CA PRO A 40 -10.94 -2.59 -1.22
C PRO A 40 -9.66 -2.09 -0.57
N ALA A 41 -9.61 -0.83 -0.12
CA ALA A 41 -8.41 -0.28 0.53
C ALA A 41 -8.04 -0.98 1.85
N LEU A 42 -8.99 -1.62 2.55
CA LEU A 42 -8.72 -2.41 3.75
C LEU A 42 -7.72 -3.54 3.49
N TYR A 43 -7.68 -4.08 2.27
CA TYR A 43 -6.83 -5.20 1.88
C TYR A 43 -5.44 -4.79 1.38
N PHE A 44 -5.16 -3.48 1.37
CA PHE A 44 -3.85 -2.90 1.03
C PHE A 44 -3.13 -2.29 2.22
N ALA A 45 -3.74 -2.31 3.40
CA ALA A 45 -3.15 -1.86 4.64
C ALA A 45 -2.47 -3.00 5.42
N ASP A 46 -1.50 -2.67 6.28
CA ASP A 46 -0.84 -3.63 7.16
C ASP A 46 -1.76 -4.09 8.30
N SER A 47 -2.71 -3.25 8.71
CA SER A 47 -3.77 -3.57 9.67
C SER A 47 -5.07 -2.90 9.23
N SER A 48 -6.18 -3.62 9.37
CA SER A 48 -7.49 -3.11 8.96
C SER A 48 -8.55 -3.37 10.02
N TYR A 49 -9.47 -2.41 10.17
CA TYR A 49 -10.56 -2.52 11.13
C TYR A 49 -11.87 -2.14 10.48
N LEU A 50 -12.91 -2.91 10.77
CA LEU A 50 -14.28 -2.55 10.48
C LEU A 50 -14.82 -1.73 11.66
N VAL A 51 -15.29 -0.51 11.36
CA VAL A 51 -15.75 0.45 12.36
C VAL A 51 -17.21 0.83 12.10
N PRO A 52 -17.95 1.33 13.09
CA PRO A 52 -19.29 1.84 12.86
C PRO A 52 -19.26 3.08 11.96
N LYS A 53 -20.45 3.59 11.58
CA LYS A 53 -20.53 4.85 10.85
C LYS A 53 -19.99 6.00 11.68
N ILE A 54 -19.47 7.03 11.02
CA ILE A 54 -18.94 8.25 11.65
C ILE A 54 -19.92 8.99 12.57
N THR A 55 -21.22 8.69 12.44
CA THR A 55 -22.29 9.22 13.30
C THR A 55 -22.48 8.46 14.61
N ASP A 56 -21.76 7.35 14.82
CA ASP A 56 -21.82 6.60 16.07
C ASP A 56 -21.15 7.40 17.20
N PRO A 57 -21.81 7.58 18.36
CA PRO A 57 -21.27 8.37 19.46
C PRO A 57 -19.94 7.84 20.01
N ASN A 58 -19.64 6.56 19.86
CA ASN A 58 -18.39 5.93 20.33
C ASN A 58 -17.29 5.94 19.24
N TYR A 59 -17.54 6.52 18.07
CA TYR A 59 -16.61 6.45 16.93
C TYR A 59 -15.24 7.02 17.26
N VAL A 60 -15.16 8.20 17.88
CA VAL A 60 -13.88 8.87 18.23
C VAL A 60 -13.09 8.09 19.27
N ASP A 61 -13.76 7.54 20.27
CA ASP A 61 -13.11 6.70 21.30
C ASP A 61 -12.50 5.45 20.67
N LEU A 62 -13.23 4.80 19.76
CA LEU A 62 -12.74 3.65 19.00
C LEU A 62 -11.53 4.01 18.13
N LEU A 63 -11.54 5.19 17.46
CA LEU A 63 -10.37 5.67 16.72
C LEU A 63 -9.14 5.81 17.61
N LEU A 64 -9.31 6.38 18.80
CA LEU A 64 -8.22 6.53 19.77
C LEU A 64 -7.68 5.19 20.25
N ASP A 65 -8.55 4.21 20.50
CA ASP A 65 -8.14 2.87 20.90
C ASP A 65 -7.35 2.16 19.79
N ILE A 66 -7.81 2.26 18.54
CA ILE A 66 -7.07 1.76 17.37
C ILE A 66 -5.72 2.47 17.26
N CYS A 67 -5.69 3.80 17.38
CA CYS A 67 -4.45 4.57 17.32
C CYS A 67 -3.44 4.16 18.40
N LYS A 68 -3.89 3.92 19.64
CA LYS A 68 -3.05 3.45 20.74
C LYS A 68 -2.52 2.05 20.47
N LYS A 69 -3.40 1.13 20.08
CA LYS A 69 -3.06 -0.25 19.76
C LYS A 69 -2.01 -0.36 18.64
N GLU A 70 -2.22 0.40 17.57
CA GLU A 70 -1.35 0.40 16.38
C GLU A 70 -0.19 1.41 16.48
N ARG A 71 -0.05 2.13 17.60
CA ARG A 71 0.98 3.17 17.80
C ARG A 71 1.01 4.19 16.68
N VAL A 72 -0.17 4.63 16.24
CA VAL A 72 -0.36 5.58 15.16
C VAL A 72 0.29 6.92 15.51
N LYS A 73 0.95 7.56 14.54
CA LYS A 73 1.60 8.87 14.66
C LYS A 73 0.87 9.96 13.90
N ALA A 74 0.12 9.61 12.85
CA ALA A 74 -0.75 10.54 12.15
C ALA A 74 -2.05 9.86 11.75
N ILE A 75 -3.13 10.67 11.67
CA ILE A 75 -4.46 10.25 11.25
C ILE A 75 -4.96 11.17 10.13
N THR A 76 -5.57 10.59 9.11
CA THR A 76 -6.21 11.32 8.00
C THR A 76 -7.51 10.63 7.61
N THR A 77 -8.45 11.40 7.08
CA THR A 77 -9.66 10.85 6.46
C THR A 77 -9.64 11.05 4.94
N LEU A 78 -10.40 10.22 4.23
CA LEU A 78 -10.52 10.26 2.77
C LEU A 78 -11.93 10.64 2.30
N ILE A 79 -12.80 11.09 3.24
CA ILE A 79 -14.15 11.59 2.96
C ILE A 79 -14.43 12.92 3.66
N ASP A 80 -15.16 13.81 2.99
CA ASP A 80 -15.41 15.17 3.47
C ASP A 80 -16.26 15.22 4.76
N PRO A 81 -17.31 14.39 4.97
CA PRO A 81 -18.12 14.41 6.18
C PRO A 81 -17.35 14.10 7.47
N GLU A 82 -16.21 13.41 7.39
CA GLU A 82 -15.41 13.02 8.55
C GLU A 82 -14.35 14.07 8.94
N ILE A 83 -14.06 15.03 8.05
CA ILE A 83 -13.05 16.07 8.27
C ILE A 83 -13.42 16.94 9.49
N GLU A 84 -14.68 17.37 9.58
CA GLU A 84 -15.15 18.19 10.71
C GLU A 84 -15.05 17.42 12.04
N LEU A 85 -15.34 16.11 12.02
CA LEU A 85 -15.22 15.27 13.21
C LEU A 85 -13.77 15.21 13.71
N LEU A 86 -12.80 14.99 12.81
CA LEU A 86 -11.39 15.00 13.16
C LEU A 86 -10.93 16.38 13.62
N ALA A 87 -11.38 17.44 12.97
CA ALA A 87 -11.05 18.82 13.32
C ALA A 87 -11.56 19.21 14.72
N LYS A 88 -12.80 18.84 15.07
CA LYS A 88 -13.36 19.07 16.42
C LYS A 88 -12.62 18.32 17.52
N ASN A 89 -12.01 17.20 17.21
CA ASN A 89 -11.27 16.37 18.16
C ASN A 89 -9.74 16.50 18.01
N ARG A 90 -9.27 17.53 17.29
CA ARG A 90 -7.85 17.75 17.00
C ARG A 90 -6.98 17.73 18.26
N ASP A 91 -7.36 18.48 19.28
CA ASP A 91 -6.60 18.60 20.52
C ASP A 91 -6.50 17.25 21.26
N LEU A 92 -7.57 16.46 21.22
CA LEU A 92 -7.61 15.13 21.82
C LEU A 92 -6.60 14.18 21.15
N PHE A 93 -6.49 14.20 19.82
CA PHE A 93 -5.48 13.43 19.10
C PHE A 93 -4.06 13.92 19.39
N LEU A 94 -3.83 15.24 19.38
CA LEU A 94 -2.52 15.84 19.69
C LEU A 94 -2.03 15.49 21.11
N GLN A 95 -2.92 15.53 22.12
CA GLN A 95 -2.62 15.14 23.50
C GLN A 95 -2.23 13.65 23.61
N ASN A 96 -2.67 12.81 22.70
CA ASN A 96 -2.29 11.40 22.60
C ASN A 96 -1.07 11.17 21.68
N GLY A 97 -0.38 12.22 21.21
CA GLY A 97 0.79 12.12 20.35
C GLY A 97 0.50 11.70 18.91
N ILE A 98 -0.72 11.96 18.44
CA ILE A 98 -1.20 11.64 17.10
C ILE A 98 -1.42 12.96 16.35
N LEU A 99 -0.78 13.15 15.18
CA LEU A 99 -0.94 14.32 14.33
C LEU A 99 -2.17 14.15 13.43
N PRO A 100 -3.27 14.92 13.63
CA PRO A 100 -4.39 14.89 12.69
C PRO A 100 -4.10 15.77 11.48
N LEU A 101 -4.15 15.17 10.28
CA LEU A 101 -4.02 15.87 9.01
C LEU A 101 -5.39 16.41 8.60
N CYS A 102 -5.82 17.47 9.26
CA CYS A 102 -7.12 18.12 9.02
C CYS A 102 -7.02 19.62 9.31
N PRO A 103 -7.89 20.47 8.72
CA PRO A 103 -7.91 21.91 8.95
C PRO A 103 -8.37 22.26 10.39
N SER A 104 -8.45 23.56 10.68
CA SER A 104 -9.19 24.03 11.86
C SER A 104 -10.68 23.67 11.75
N THR A 105 -11.38 23.61 12.88
CA THR A 105 -12.83 23.31 12.90
C THR A 105 -13.62 24.32 12.08
N GLN A 106 -13.27 25.61 12.16
CA GLN A 106 -13.90 26.67 11.39
C GLN A 106 -13.71 26.46 9.89
N THR A 107 -12.47 26.18 9.45
CA THR A 107 -12.17 25.91 8.03
C THR A 107 -12.86 24.64 7.54
N ALA A 108 -12.94 23.58 8.36
CA ALA A 108 -13.68 22.38 8.02
C ALA A 108 -15.16 22.67 7.73
N GLN A 109 -15.80 23.47 8.58
CA GLN A 109 -17.21 23.88 8.42
C GLN A 109 -17.41 24.74 7.16
N LEU A 110 -16.52 25.70 6.93
CA LEU A 110 -16.56 26.55 5.72
C LEU A 110 -16.42 25.69 4.44
N CYS A 111 -15.47 24.77 4.40
CA CYS A 111 -15.26 23.91 3.22
C CYS A 111 -16.42 22.94 2.97
N PHE A 112 -17.14 22.50 4.02
CA PHE A 112 -18.26 21.59 3.89
C PHE A 112 -19.54 22.28 3.41
N ASP A 113 -19.75 23.56 3.74
CA ASP A 113 -20.89 24.38 3.33
C ASP A 113 -20.49 25.35 2.21
N LYS A 114 -20.88 25.05 0.98
CA LYS A 114 -20.49 25.79 -0.24
C LYS A 114 -20.92 27.26 -0.22
N TYR A 115 -22.02 27.59 0.46
CA TYR A 115 -22.47 28.97 0.55
C TYR A 115 -21.69 29.76 1.60
N LEU A 116 -21.42 29.16 2.77
CA LEU A 116 -20.57 29.79 3.78
C LEU A 116 -19.14 30.01 3.26
N LEU A 117 -18.62 29.07 2.49
CA LEU A 117 -17.32 29.24 1.83
C LEU A 117 -17.34 30.43 0.85
N PHE A 118 -18.37 30.52 0.01
CA PHE A 118 -18.56 31.65 -0.92
C PHE A 118 -18.60 32.99 -0.18
N GLU A 119 -19.41 33.11 0.87
CA GLU A 119 -19.49 34.35 1.68
C GLU A 119 -18.15 34.71 2.32
N HIS A 120 -17.46 33.72 2.90
CA HIS A 120 -16.16 33.92 3.54
C HIS A 120 -15.11 34.42 2.53
N LEU A 121 -15.00 33.76 1.38
CA LEU A 121 -14.05 34.13 0.31
C LEU A 121 -14.35 35.52 -0.25
N THR A 122 -15.60 35.81 -0.55
CA THR A 122 -16.06 37.12 -1.05
C THR A 122 -15.73 38.24 -0.07
N LYS A 123 -15.97 38.04 1.23
CA LYS A 123 -15.62 38.98 2.28
C LYS A 123 -14.13 39.32 2.35
N HIS A 124 -13.29 38.35 2.01
CA HIS A 124 -11.82 38.51 2.01
C HIS A 124 -11.26 38.86 0.63
N GLY A 125 -12.11 39.16 -0.35
CA GLY A 125 -11.69 39.56 -1.71
C GLY A 125 -11.04 38.43 -2.52
N ILE A 126 -11.27 37.16 -2.17
CA ILE A 126 -10.80 35.99 -2.90
C ILE A 126 -11.77 35.70 -4.04
N PRO A 127 -11.34 35.70 -5.32
CA PRO A 127 -12.20 35.34 -6.43
C PRO A 127 -12.80 33.94 -6.30
N THR A 128 -14.13 33.85 -6.33
CA THR A 128 -14.88 32.61 -6.21
C THR A 128 -16.10 32.67 -7.14
N VAL A 129 -16.71 31.50 -7.42
CA VAL A 129 -17.84 31.41 -8.34
C VAL A 129 -19.09 32.01 -7.68
N LEU A 130 -19.77 32.92 -8.38
CA LEU A 130 -20.94 33.62 -7.88
C LEU A 130 -22.04 32.61 -7.48
N THR A 131 -22.50 32.70 -6.23
CA THR A 131 -23.35 31.69 -5.61
C THR A 131 -24.47 32.37 -4.82
N TYR A 132 -25.68 31.85 -4.94
CA TYR A 132 -26.88 32.29 -4.21
C TYR A 132 -27.44 31.12 -3.38
N ASP A 133 -27.91 31.42 -2.19
CA ASP A 133 -28.47 30.47 -1.23
C ASP A 133 -30.00 30.32 -1.32
N THR A 134 -30.67 31.34 -1.90
CA THR A 134 -32.14 31.39 -2.03
C THR A 134 -32.56 31.80 -3.43
N LEU A 135 -33.80 31.41 -3.80
CA LEU A 135 -34.43 31.83 -5.06
C LEU A 135 -34.64 33.35 -5.10
N GLU A 136 -34.90 33.97 -3.94
CA GLU A 136 -35.08 35.42 -3.83
C GLU A 136 -33.81 36.16 -4.18
N HIS A 137 -32.67 35.82 -3.53
CA HIS A 137 -31.38 36.44 -3.80
C HIS A 137 -30.92 36.20 -5.25
N PHE A 138 -31.17 35.02 -5.78
CA PHE A 138 -30.89 34.71 -7.20
C PHE A 138 -31.73 35.57 -8.15
N THR A 139 -33.01 35.75 -7.88
CA THR A 139 -33.90 36.56 -8.70
C THR A 139 -33.44 38.01 -8.74
N GLN A 140 -33.05 38.57 -7.57
CA GLN A 140 -32.50 39.93 -7.49
C GLN A 140 -31.19 40.06 -8.30
N GLY A 141 -30.32 39.04 -8.24
CA GLY A 141 -29.07 39.02 -9.04
C GLY A 141 -29.36 38.93 -10.55
N LEU A 142 -30.38 38.17 -10.94
CA LEU A 142 -30.81 38.06 -12.34
C LEU A 142 -31.39 39.39 -12.87
N GLU A 143 -32.20 40.09 -12.07
CA GLU A 143 -32.77 41.41 -12.41
C GLU A 143 -31.69 42.49 -12.54
N LYS A 144 -30.63 42.41 -11.71
CA LYS A 144 -29.48 43.32 -11.79
C LYS A 144 -28.49 42.97 -12.92
N GLY A 145 -28.68 41.82 -13.57
CA GLY A 145 -27.77 41.33 -14.61
C GLY A 145 -26.42 40.79 -14.09
N GLU A 146 -26.35 40.50 -12.81
CA GLU A 146 -25.15 39.93 -12.17
C GLU A 146 -24.94 38.46 -12.57
N ILE A 147 -26.01 37.75 -12.85
CA ILE A 147 -26.02 36.34 -13.27
C ILE A 147 -27.00 36.14 -14.43
N LYS A 148 -26.81 35.09 -15.21
CA LYS A 148 -27.70 34.70 -16.31
C LYS A 148 -27.75 33.18 -16.45
N PHE A 149 -28.82 32.68 -17.06
CA PHE A 149 -28.89 31.27 -17.45
C PHE A 149 -27.92 30.94 -18.59
N PRO A 150 -27.40 29.70 -18.67
CA PRO A 150 -27.68 28.61 -17.72
C PRO A 150 -26.95 28.81 -16.38
N VAL A 151 -27.47 28.14 -15.32
CA VAL A 151 -26.85 28.08 -13.99
C VAL A 151 -26.71 26.64 -13.53
N PHE A 152 -25.90 26.41 -12.51
CA PHE A 152 -25.89 25.14 -11.79
C PHE A 152 -26.71 25.24 -10.49
N ILE A 153 -27.43 24.15 -10.16
CA ILE A 153 -27.86 23.91 -8.79
C ILE A 153 -27.08 22.71 -8.23
N LYS A 154 -26.72 22.80 -6.98
CA LYS A 154 -26.04 21.72 -6.27
C LYS A 154 -26.44 21.75 -4.78
N PRO A 155 -26.41 20.59 -4.09
CA PRO A 155 -26.65 20.58 -2.65
C PRO A 155 -25.65 21.51 -1.95
N ARG A 156 -26.15 22.30 -1.00
CA ARG A 156 -25.36 23.25 -0.19
C ARG A 156 -24.21 22.54 0.54
N THR A 157 -24.48 21.33 1.09
CA THR A 157 -23.51 20.47 1.74
C THR A 157 -23.37 19.15 0.98
N GLY A 158 -22.27 18.43 1.17
CA GLY A 158 -22.01 17.15 0.50
C GLY A 158 -20.91 17.24 -0.55
N SER A 159 -20.50 16.08 -1.06
CA SER A 159 -19.38 15.88 -1.99
C SER A 159 -19.72 14.88 -3.11
N GLY A 160 -18.77 14.71 -4.06
CA GLY A 160 -18.88 13.69 -5.11
C GLY A 160 -19.86 14.02 -6.24
N SER A 161 -20.20 15.29 -6.46
CA SER A 161 -21.06 15.77 -7.55
C SER A 161 -22.46 15.15 -7.60
N VAL A 162 -22.95 14.62 -6.47
CA VAL A 162 -24.31 14.07 -6.37
C VAL A 162 -25.32 15.22 -6.32
N GLY A 163 -26.38 15.15 -7.13
CA GLY A 163 -27.46 16.14 -7.14
C GLY A 163 -27.08 17.47 -7.81
N ILE A 164 -26.06 17.50 -8.66
CA ILE A 164 -25.71 18.68 -9.47
C ILE A 164 -26.49 18.65 -10.77
N HIS A 165 -27.17 19.77 -11.11
CA HIS A 165 -27.91 19.91 -12.34
C HIS A 165 -27.63 21.24 -13.02
N LYS A 166 -27.46 21.21 -14.37
CA LYS A 166 -27.38 22.38 -15.20
C LYS A 166 -28.82 22.82 -15.59
N ILE A 167 -29.19 24.02 -15.20
CA ILE A 167 -30.52 24.58 -15.35
C ILE A 167 -30.51 25.61 -16.46
N GLN A 168 -31.42 25.48 -17.41
CA GLN A 168 -31.50 26.31 -18.61
C GLN A 168 -32.37 27.56 -18.44
N ASP A 169 -33.39 27.49 -17.60
CA ASP A 169 -34.34 28.58 -17.41
C ASP A 169 -34.96 28.57 -15.99
N PHE A 170 -35.72 29.63 -15.70
CA PHE A 170 -36.34 29.84 -14.40
C PHE A 170 -37.45 28.80 -14.09
N LYS A 171 -38.12 28.26 -15.08
CA LYS A 171 -39.17 27.25 -14.89
C LYS A 171 -38.55 25.92 -14.44
N GLU A 172 -37.47 25.54 -15.06
CA GLU A 172 -36.69 24.34 -14.67
C GLU A 172 -36.13 24.51 -13.27
N LEU A 173 -35.54 25.67 -12.94
CA LEU A 173 -35.02 25.98 -11.61
C LEU A 173 -36.05 25.79 -10.52
N LYS A 174 -37.24 26.41 -10.72
CA LYS A 174 -38.34 26.34 -9.76
C LYS A 174 -38.79 24.91 -9.50
N LYS A 175 -38.88 24.10 -10.55
CA LYS A 175 -39.25 22.68 -10.43
C LYS A 175 -38.30 21.93 -9.51
N TYR A 176 -36.98 22.07 -9.68
CA TYR A 176 -35.98 21.37 -8.84
C TYR A 176 -35.99 21.86 -7.39
N LEU A 177 -36.24 23.15 -7.15
CA LEU A 177 -36.31 23.70 -5.79
C LEU A 177 -37.59 23.28 -5.05
N ASP A 178 -38.71 23.17 -5.75
CA ASP A 178 -40.02 22.77 -5.18
C ASP A 178 -40.07 21.25 -4.90
N GLU A 179 -39.41 20.43 -5.71
CA GLU A 179 -39.42 18.95 -5.64
C GLU A 179 -38.24 18.39 -4.84
N GLY A 180 -37.26 19.22 -4.46
CA GLY A 180 -35.96 18.76 -3.90
C GLY A 180 -36.02 18.44 -2.40
N GLU A 181 -35.42 17.31 -2.04
CA GLU A 181 -35.23 16.89 -0.63
C GLU A 181 -34.05 17.61 0.05
N HIS A 182 -33.27 18.41 -0.69
CA HIS A 182 -32.04 19.04 -0.24
C HIS A 182 -32.12 20.57 -0.25
N GLN A 183 -31.39 21.21 0.64
CA GLN A 183 -31.09 22.62 0.53
C GLN A 183 -30.08 22.84 -0.60
N TYR A 184 -30.54 23.45 -1.71
CA TYR A 184 -29.71 23.74 -2.87
C TYR A 184 -29.11 25.15 -2.81
N ILE A 185 -27.96 25.31 -3.43
CA ILE A 185 -27.39 26.60 -3.84
C ILE A 185 -27.53 26.74 -5.35
N ILE A 186 -27.63 27.98 -5.83
CA ILE A 186 -27.67 28.35 -7.24
C ILE A 186 -26.35 29.03 -7.58
N GLN A 187 -25.61 28.49 -8.51
CA GLN A 187 -24.26 28.94 -8.83
C GLN A 187 -24.12 29.28 -10.33
N GLU A 188 -23.30 30.28 -10.65
CA GLU A 188 -22.96 30.63 -12.00
C GLU A 188 -22.43 29.42 -12.78
N PHE A 189 -22.89 29.23 -14.00
CA PHE A 189 -22.34 28.22 -14.90
C PHE A 189 -21.02 28.73 -15.51
N MET A 190 -19.93 28.09 -15.14
CA MET A 190 -18.59 28.42 -15.65
C MET A 190 -18.28 27.56 -16.86
N ASP A 191 -18.41 28.14 -18.07
CA ASP A 191 -18.03 27.49 -19.34
C ASP A 191 -16.60 27.90 -19.72
N CYS A 192 -15.64 27.42 -18.95
CA CYS A 192 -14.24 27.80 -19.09
C CYS A 192 -13.32 26.65 -18.62
N ARG A 193 -12.03 26.90 -18.58
CA ARG A 193 -11.03 25.88 -18.24
C ARG A 193 -11.22 25.41 -16.80
N ASP A 194 -11.45 24.10 -16.64
CA ASP A 194 -11.54 23.40 -15.36
C ASP A 194 -10.17 22.84 -14.97
N CYS A 195 -9.68 23.21 -13.80
CA CYS A 195 -8.42 22.74 -13.27
C CYS A 195 -8.50 22.53 -11.76
N ASP A 196 -7.60 21.74 -11.23
CA ASP A 196 -7.47 21.53 -9.79
C ASP A 196 -6.01 21.57 -9.33
N ALA A 197 -5.82 21.64 -8.01
CA ALA A 197 -4.51 21.57 -7.39
C ALA A 197 -4.55 20.65 -6.16
N ASP A 198 -3.57 19.75 -6.09
CA ASP A 198 -3.20 19.08 -4.84
C ASP A 198 -2.17 19.94 -4.12
N VAL A 199 -2.46 20.35 -2.88
CA VAL A 199 -1.61 21.23 -2.07
C VAL A 199 -1.27 20.56 -0.75
N TYR A 200 -0.03 20.69 -0.29
CA TYR A 200 0.37 20.28 1.04
C TYR A 200 0.65 21.49 1.91
N ILE A 201 -0.08 21.61 3.00
CA ILE A 201 0.09 22.64 4.00
C ILE A 201 0.92 22.07 5.14
N ASP A 202 2.08 22.65 5.38
CA ASP A 202 2.95 22.25 6.48
C ASP A 202 2.25 22.48 7.82
N THR A 203 2.24 21.44 8.67
CA THR A 203 1.48 21.48 9.94
C THR A 203 2.18 22.25 11.05
N ILE A 204 3.41 22.75 10.80
CA ILE A 204 4.21 23.53 11.75
C ILE A 204 4.16 25.01 11.36
N SER A 205 4.47 25.36 10.12
CA SER A 205 4.45 26.75 9.64
C SER A 205 3.07 27.22 9.19
N HIS A 206 2.12 26.28 8.97
CA HIS A 206 0.77 26.54 8.43
C HIS A 206 0.79 27.21 7.06
N LYS A 207 1.84 26.99 6.26
CA LYS A 207 2.01 27.54 4.91
C LYS A 207 1.93 26.44 3.85
N PRO A 208 1.44 26.76 2.64
CA PRO A 208 1.57 25.84 1.52
C PRO A 208 3.05 25.68 1.15
N VAL A 209 3.55 24.45 1.21
CA VAL A 209 4.95 24.12 0.92
C VAL A 209 5.12 23.30 -0.34
N SER A 210 4.05 22.68 -0.82
CA SER A 210 4.04 21.97 -2.10
C SER A 210 2.68 22.14 -2.76
N ALA A 211 2.66 22.33 -4.08
CA ALA A 211 1.44 22.43 -4.86
C ALA A 211 1.68 21.85 -6.26
N PHE A 212 0.75 21.00 -6.68
CA PHE A 212 0.71 20.39 -8.01
C PHE A 212 -0.58 20.80 -8.71
N THR A 213 -0.49 21.36 -9.91
CA THR A 213 -1.66 21.84 -10.66
C THR A 213 -1.87 21.04 -11.94
N LYS A 214 -3.15 20.78 -12.25
CA LYS A 214 -3.56 19.97 -13.40
C LYS A 214 -4.85 20.45 -14.05
N ASN A 215 -4.94 20.37 -15.36
CA ASN A 215 -6.18 20.57 -16.12
C ASN A 215 -6.97 19.26 -16.17
N LYS A 216 -8.28 19.33 -15.99
CA LYS A 216 -9.18 18.20 -16.17
C LYS A 216 -9.52 18.03 -17.64
N ILE A 217 -9.08 16.92 -18.25
CA ILE A 217 -9.40 16.55 -19.63
C ILE A 217 -10.75 15.84 -19.67
N GLU A 218 -10.99 14.98 -18.66
CA GLU A 218 -12.23 14.20 -18.53
C GLU A 218 -12.55 14.01 -17.05
N THR A 219 -13.82 14.16 -16.70
CA THR A 219 -14.35 13.88 -15.36
C THR A 219 -15.25 12.65 -15.40
N ARG A 220 -15.22 11.83 -14.33
CA ARG A 220 -16.11 10.67 -14.15
C ARG A 220 -16.58 10.61 -12.70
N ILE A 221 -17.90 10.49 -12.50
CA ILE A 221 -18.51 10.39 -11.16
C ILE A 221 -17.96 11.48 -10.22
N GLY A 222 -17.95 12.74 -10.69
CA GLY A 222 -17.56 13.91 -9.91
C GLY A 222 -16.08 14.06 -9.61
N GLY A 223 -15.21 13.23 -10.16
CA GLY A 223 -13.76 13.29 -9.98
C GLY A 223 -12.99 13.42 -11.29
N ALA A 224 -11.77 13.91 -11.24
CA ALA A 224 -10.88 13.97 -12.38
C ALA A 224 -10.47 12.55 -12.80
N ASN A 225 -10.80 12.15 -14.03
CA ASN A 225 -10.52 10.83 -14.61
C ASN A 225 -9.29 10.84 -15.51
N LYS A 226 -9.14 11.91 -16.32
CA LYS A 226 -7.94 12.17 -17.12
C LYS A 226 -7.51 13.60 -16.89
N THR A 227 -6.24 13.79 -16.60
CA THR A 227 -5.66 15.10 -16.30
C THR A 227 -4.30 15.27 -16.96
N ILE A 228 -3.89 16.53 -17.17
CA ILE A 228 -2.56 16.91 -17.64
C ILE A 228 -1.98 17.98 -16.72
N SER A 229 -0.74 17.80 -16.27
CA SER A 229 -0.06 18.76 -15.42
C SER A 229 0.31 20.03 -16.17
N PHE A 230 0.26 21.17 -15.47
CA PHE A 230 0.73 22.46 -15.95
C PHE A 230 1.28 23.29 -14.78
N LYS A 231 2.00 24.37 -15.07
CA LYS A 231 2.45 25.36 -14.08
C LYS A 231 1.93 26.74 -14.45
N ASP A 232 1.49 27.48 -13.43
CA ASP A 232 1.12 28.89 -13.56
C ASP A 232 1.37 29.62 -12.23
N GLU A 233 2.33 30.53 -12.21
CA GLU A 233 2.68 31.32 -11.00
C GLU A 233 1.50 32.11 -10.46
N ARG A 234 0.54 32.52 -11.31
CA ARG A 234 -0.68 33.21 -10.84
C ARG A 234 -1.54 32.30 -9.98
N LEU A 235 -1.65 31.00 -10.36
CA LEU A 235 -2.38 30.02 -9.57
C LEU A 235 -1.65 29.70 -8.27
N PHE A 236 -0.33 29.57 -8.30
CA PHE A 236 0.45 29.36 -7.07
C PHE A 236 0.31 30.52 -6.10
N ASN A 237 0.34 31.76 -6.58
CA ASN A 237 0.09 32.94 -5.74
C ASN A 237 -1.34 32.96 -5.21
N PHE A 238 -2.31 32.60 -6.03
CA PHE A 238 -3.72 32.52 -5.62
C PHE A 238 -3.94 31.45 -4.54
N ILE A 239 -3.29 30.29 -4.64
CA ILE A 239 -3.28 29.27 -3.57
C ILE A 239 -2.70 29.84 -2.27
N ARG A 240 -1.60 30.59 -2.33
CA ARG A 240 -1.03 31.25 -1.14
C ARG A 240 -2.01 32.25 -0.52
N ASP A 241 -2.76 33.00 -1.34
CA ASP A 241 -3.76 33.94 -0.84
C ASP A 241 -4.96 33.24 -0.18
N ILE A 242 -5.43 32.14 -0.75
CA ILE A 242 -6.48 31.31 -0.13
C ILE A 242 -6.02 30.78 1.24
N CYS A 243 -4.78 30.32 1.35
CA CYS A 243 -4.21 29.80 2.60
C CYS A 243 -3.97 30.88 3.68
N LYS A 244 -4.08 32.17 3.35
CA LYS A 244 -4.07 33.26 4.35
C LYS A 244 -5.41 33.45 5.04
N VAL A 245 -6.49 33.04 4.41
CA VAL A 245 -7.87 33.25 4.89
C VAL A 245 -8.57 31.98 5.37
N LEU A 246 -7.98 30.80 5.05
CA LEU A 246 -8.45 29.48 5.45
C LEU A 246 -7.28 28.73 6.11
N GLU A 247 -7.49 28.25 7.33
CA GLU A 247 -6.46 27.57 8.13
C GLU A 247 -6.46 26.07 7.86
N PHE A 248 -5.55 25.62 6.99
CA PHE A 248 -5.37 24.23 6.63
C PHE A 248 -4.18 23.57 7.32
N ASN A 249 -4.16 22.24 7.37
CA ASN A 249 -3.05 21.40 7.81
C ASN A 249 -3.05 20.08 7.05
N GLY A 250 -1.92 19.73 6.43
CA GLY A 250 -1.79 18.49 5.64
C GLY A 250 -2.28 18.66 4.19
N PRO A 251 -2.77 17.58 3.57
CA PRO A 251 -3.18 17.59 2.17
C PRO A 251 -4.50 18.32 1.95
N VAL A 252 -4.59 19.06 0.87
CA VAL A 252 -5.79 19.80 0.44
C VAL A 252 -5.94 19.67 -1.07
N ASP A 253 -7.16 19.39 -1.52
CA ASP A 253 -7.58 19.32 -2.91
C ASP A 253 -8.44 20.55 -3.21
N MET A 254 -8.05 21.38 -4.17
CA MET A 254 -8.69 22.65 -4.52
C MET A 254 -9.13 22.63 -5.97
N ASP A 255 -10.41 22.91 -6.25
CA ASP A 255 -10.99 22.98 -7.58
C ASP A 255 -11.11 24.43 -8.06
N PHE A 256 -10.68 24.71 -9.30
CA PHE A 256 -10.65 26.04 -9.87
C PHE A 256 -11.28 26.11 -11.25
N TRP A 257 -11.84 27.27 -11.55
CA TRP A 257 -12.17 27.71 -12.88
C TRP A 257 -11.22 28.82 -13.32
N TYR A 258 -10.81 28.81 -14.60
CA TYR A 258 -9.98 29.87 -15.15
C TYR A 258 -10.69 30.54 -16.32
N ARG A 259 -10.99 31.84 -16.15
CA ARG A 259 -11.68 32.66 -17.13
C ARG A 259 -11.02 34.05 -17.23
N ASP A 260 -10.72 34.50 -18.45
CA ASP A 260 -10.23 35.85 -18.74
C ASP A 260 -9.02 36.29 -17.92
N GLY A 261 -8.08 35.37 -17.68
CA GLY A 261 -6.85 35.66 -16.93
C GLY A 261 -6.99 35.52 -15.41
N ILE A 262 -8.17 35.21 -14.88
CA ILE A 262 -8.47 35.12 -13.44
C ILE A 262 -8.83 33.67 -13.08
N TYR A 263 -8.29 33.22 -11.96
CA TYR A 263 -8.69 31.96 -11.31
C TYR A 263 -9.82 32.23 -10.30
N TYR A 264 -10.82 31.36 -10.29
CA TYR A 264 -11.95 31.38 -9.36
C TYR A 264 -11.94 30.07 -8.57
N LEU A 265 -11.90 30.16 -7.24
CA LEU A 265 -12.01 28.97 -6.39
C LEU A 265 -13.46 28.46 -6.43
N SER A 266 -13.63 27.19 -6.75
CA SER A 266 -14.95 26.54 -6.84
C SER A 266 -15.27 25.71 -5.59
N GLU A 267 -14.33 24.90 -5.14
CA GLU A 267 -14.50 23.97 -4.02
C GLU A 267 -13.15 23.68 -3.37
N VAL A 268 -13.16 23.38 -2.08
CA VAL A 268 -11.96 22.94 -1.35
C VAL A 268 -12.30 21.70 -0.53
N ASN A 269 -11.50 20.67 -0.72
CA ASN A 269 -11.60 19.42 0.01
C ASN A 269 -10.31 19.25 0.84
N PRO A 270 -10.28 19.56 2.16
CA PRO A 270 -9.06 19.53 2.95
C PRO A 270 -8.68 18.08 3.35
N ARG A 271 -8.36 17.31 2.35
CA ARG A 271 -7.90 15.92 2.35
C ARG A 271 -7.20 15.59 1.05
N PHE A 272 -6.64 14.37 0.94
CA PHE A 272 -6.14 13.89 -0.34
C PHE A 272 -7.21 13.89 -1.43
N GLY A 273 -6.95 14.54 -2.55
CA GLY A 273 -7.76 14.51 -3.75
C GLY A 273 -7.88 13.11 -4.37
N GLY A 274 -8.95 12.85 -5.10
CA GLY A 274 -9.10 11.61 -5.86
C GLY A 274 -7.99 11.41 -6.88
N ALA A 275 -7.54 12.50 -7.46
CA ALA A 275 -6.52 12.57 -8.49
C ALA A 275 -5.11 12.92 -7.95
N TYR A 276 -4.86 12.90 -6.64
CA TYR A 276 -3.52 13.06 -6.06
C TYR A 276 -2.51 12.05 -6.62
N LEU A 277 -2.99 10.92 -7.12
CA LEU A 277 -2.15 9.93 -7.81
C LEU A 277 -1.34 10.53 -8.96
N HIS A 278 -1.87 11.57 -9.61
CA HIS A 278 -1.16 12.31 -10.66
C HIS A 278 0.01 13.11 -10.09
N ALA A 279 -0.20 13.84 -8.98
CA ALA A 279 0.86 14.59 -8.31
C ALA A 279 2.03 13.68 -7.95
N HIS A 280 1.76 12.53 -7.33
CA HIS A 280 2.77 11.54 -6.99
C HIS A 280 3.50 11.01 -8.24
N GLY A 281 2.77 10.65 -9.29
CA GLY A 281 3.34 10.16 -10.56
C GLY A 281 4.17 11.20 -11.31
N ALA A 282 3.90 12.50 -11.12
CA ALA A 282 4.65 13.61 -11.71
C ALA A 282 5.84 14.07 -10.85
N GLY A 283 6.10 13.43 -9.70
CA GLY A 283 7.22 13.70 -8.83
C GLY A 283 6.91 14.47 -7.55
N VAL A 284 5.64 14.83 -7.30
CA VAL A 284 5.21 15.53 -6.06
C VAL A 284 4.74 14.52 -5.02
N ASN A 285 5.61 14.23 -4.06
CA ASN A 285 5.33 13.26 -3.01
C ASN A 285 5.11 13.96 -1.64
N PHE A 286 3.88 13.94 -1.12
CA PHE A 286 3.54 14.51 0.18
C PHE A 286 3.94 13.63 1.37
N ILE A 287 4.26 12.36 1.14
CA ILE A 287 4.51 11.40 2.23
C ILE A 287 5.75 11.78 3.05
N PRO A 288 6.91 12.13 2.45
CA PRO A 288 8.06 12.64 3.20
C PRO A 288 7.74 13.93 4.00
N LEU A 289 6.86 14.80 3.46
CA LEU A 289 6.46 16.03 4.14
C LEU A 289 5.64 15.71 5.41
N ILE A 290 4.75 14.74 5.33
CA ILE A 290 3.99 14.22 6.47
C ILE A 290 4.94 13.63 7.52
N ILE A 291 5.91 12.82 7.12
CA ILE A 291 6.90 12.22 8.02
C ILE A 291 7.72 13.30 8.73
N ASN A 292 8.16 14.33 8.02
CA ASN A 292 8.86 15.47 8.62
C ASN A 292 7.99 16.14 9.69
N ASN A 293 6.74 16.44 9.39
CA ASN A 293 5.83 17.08 10.35
C ASN A 293 5.54 16.17 11.56
N ILE A 294 5.39 14.85 11.40
CA ILE A 294 5.29 13.89 12.51
C ILE A 294 6.51 13.96 13.43
N ASN A 295 7.69 14.20 12.87
CA ASN A 295 8.95 14.30 13.60
C ASN A 295 9.24 15.73 14.12
N GLY A 296 8.32 16.68 13.99
CA GLY A 296 8.48 18.07 14.41
C GLY A 296 9.41 18.89 13.52
N VAL A 297 9.63 18.45 12.27
CA VAL A 297 10.49 19.14 11.29
C VAL A 297 9.61 19.93 10.32
N GLU A 298 9.86 21.25 10.22
CA GLU A 298 9.22 22.13 9.25
C GLU A 298 9.72 21.84 7.84
N ASN A 299 8.82 21.81 6.87
CA ASN A 299 9.13 21.56 5.48
C ASN A 299 9.50 22.86 4.75
N LYS A 300 10.46 22.77 3.83
CA LYS A 300 10.80 23.86 2.92
C LYS A 300 9.81 23.94 1.78
N GLU A 301 9.54 25.17 1.32
CA GLU A 301 8.69 25.38 0.15
C GLU A 301 9.33 24.81 -1.11
N ALA A 302 8.56 24.04 -1.87
CA ALA A 302 8.89 23.42 -3.17
C ALA A 302 7.66 23.44 -4.09
N ILE A 303 6.95 24.60 -4.15
CA ILE A 303 5.80 24.79 -5.02
C ILE A 303 6.26 24.84 -6.49
N GLY A 304 5.59 24.06 -7.34
CA GLY A 304 5.92 24.00 -8.78
C GLY A 304 7.15 23.13 -9.13
N ASP A 305 7.70 22.39 -8.17
CA ASP A 305 8.81 21.47 -8.43
C ASP A 305 8.30 20.10 -8.92
N TYR A 306 7.87 20.06 -10.18
CA TYR A 306 7.38 18.85 -10.87
C TYR A 306 7.45 19.02 -12.38
N ASN A 307 7.19 17.94 -13.13
CA ASN A 307 7.17 17.96 -14.59
C ASN A 307 5.81 18.44 -15.12
N GLU A 308 5.84 19.35 -16.12
CA GLU A 308 4.64 19.74 -16.90
C GLU A 308 4.34 18.70 -17.98
N ASP A 309 3.14 18.79 -18.56
CA ASP A 309 2.67 17.95 -19.66
C ASP A 309 2.67 16.44 -19.35
N VAL A 310 2.67 16.08 -18.07
CA VAL A 310 2.47 14.70 -17.63
C VAL A 310 0.98 14.39 -17.68
N LEU A 311 0.62 13.27 -18.31
CA LEU A 311 -0.77 12.80 -18.42
C LEU A 311 -1.03 11.73 -17.36
N MET A 312 -2.16 11.84 -16.68
CA MET A 312 -2.74 10.77 -15.87
C MET A 312 -4.04 10.29 -16.50
N MET A 313 -4.22 8.99 -16.55
CA MET A 313 -5.45 8.31 -16.96
C MET A 313 -5.79 7.26 -15.90
N MET A 314 -6.97 7.41 -15.27
CA MET A 314 -7.48 6.39 -14.36
C MET A 314 -8.04 5.21 -15.14
N TYR A 315 -7.88 4.01 -14.60
CA TYR A 315 -8.49 2.79 -15.07
C TYR A 315 -9.05 2.01 -13.88
N ASP A 316 -10.00 1.12 -14.16
CA ASP A 316 -10.58 0.28 -13.09
C ASP A 316 -9.67 -0.93 -12.84
N ASP A 317 -9.47 -1.27 -11.56
CA ASP A 317 -8.76 -2.45 -11.09
C ASP A 317 -9.65 -3.20 -10.08
N VAL A 318 -9.35 -4.47 -9.79
CA VAL A 318 -10.20 -5.34 -8.98
C VAL A 318 -9.42 -5.97 -7.82
N VAL A 319 -10.12 -6.17 -6.70
CA VAL A 319 -9.65 -6.97 -5.56
C VAL A 319 -10.48 -8.24 -5.51
N ILE A 320 -9.83 -9.39 -5.54
CA ILE A 320 -10.47 -10.70 -5.46
C ILE A 320 -9.99 -11.38 -4.18
N ILE A 321 -10.93 -11.71 -3.28
CA ILE A 321 -10.65 -12.38 -2.01
C ILE A 321 -11.75 -13.41 -1.73
N ASP A 322 -11.43 -14.42 -0.95
CA ASP A 322 -12.43 -15.36 -0.44
C ASP A 322 -13.32 -14.69 0.61
N LYS A 323 -14.61 -15.06 0.66
CA LYS A 323 -15.55 -14.53 1.66
C LYS A 323 -15.08 -14.75 3.11
N LYS A 324 -14.35 -15.84 3.37
CA LYS A 324 -13.78 -16.14 4.71
C LYS A 324 -12.69 -15.16 5.15
N ASP A 325 -12.09 -14.43 4.20
CA ASP A 325 -10.99 -13.48 4.42
C ASP A 325 -11.51 -12.03 4.53
N LEU A 326 -12.84 -11.84 4.53
CA LEU A 326 -13.44 -10.53 4.78
C LEU A 326 -13.14 -10.06 6.21
N VAL A 327 -12.82 -8.77 6.33
CA VAL A 327 -12.68 -8.07 7.61
C VAL A 327 -13.98 -8.17 8.39
N ASP A 328 -13.95 -8.70 9.64
CA ASP A 328 -15.13 -8.94 10.47
C ASP A 328 -15.09 -8.12 11.78
N ASN A 329 -16.24 -7.60 12.23
CA ASN A 329 -16.40 -6.79 13.44
C ASN A 329 -16.01 -7.51 14.75
N LEU A 330 -16.05 -8.83 14.80
CA LEU A 330 -15.79 -9.62 16.03
C LEU A 330 -14.32 -10.01 16.18
N LYS A 331 -13.55 -9.81 15.14
CA LYS A 331 -12.10 -9.92 15.18
C LYS A 331 -11.57 -8.53 14.82
N SER A 332 -10.97 -7.84 15.82
CA SER A 332 -9.90 -6.94 15.43
C SER A 332 -9.06 -7.78 14.47
N VAL A 333 -9.23 -7.57 13.17
CA VAL A 333 -8.46 -8.35 12.23
C VAL A 333 -7.06 -7.78 12.34
N ASP A 334 -6.30 -8.34 13.26
CA ASP A 334 -4.98 -8.72 12.89
C ASP A 334 -5.20 -9.59 11.66
N ASN A 335 -5.14 -9.03 10.46
CA ASN A 335 -5.03 -9.77 9.19
C ASN A 335 -3.73 -10.59 9.16
N LYS A 336 -3.05 -10.61 10.27
CA LYS A 336 -1.95 -11.44 10.68
C LYS A 336 -2.49 -12.43 11.71
N GLN A 337 -3.18 -13.48 11.26
CA GLN A 337 -3.06 -14.72 12.00
C GLN A 337 -1.56 -14.99 12.03
N THR A 338 -0.94 -14.68 13.17
CA THR A 338 0.44 -15.07 13.43
C THR A 338 0.43 -16.59 13.43
N LYS A 339 0.77 -17.18 12.29
CA LYS A 339 0.83 -18.63 12.15
C LYS A 339 2.07 -19.09 12.90
N LYS A 340 1.92 -20.07 13.78
CA LYS A 340 3.05 -20.67 14.47
C LYS A 340 3.93 -21.43 13.49
N ILE A 341 5.22 -21.17 13.51
CA ILE A 341 6.21 -21.88 12.72
C ILE A 341 7.34 -22.39 13.60
N ALA A 342 7.81 -23.59 13.33
CA ALA A 342 9.02 -24.14 13.90
C ALA A 342 10.06 -24.42 12.79
N ILE A 343 11.31 -24.56 13.19
CA ILE A 343 12.40 -24.91 12.29
C ILE A 343 12.95 -26.27 12.71
N TYR A 344 13.06 -27.22 11.80
CA TYR A 344 13.80 -28.46 12.02
C TYR A 344 15.24 -28.31 11.56
N GLY A 345 16.17 -28.36 12.53
CA GLY A 345 17.60 -28.09 12.38
C GLY A 345 18.00 -26.78 13.08
N ALA A 346 18.74 -26.89 14.18
CA ALA A 346 19.18 -25.76 15.00
C ALA A 346 20.62 -25.26 14.63
N GLY A 347 21.17 -25.73 13.53
CA GLY A 347 22.49 -25.37 13.01
C GLY A 347 22.53 -24.00 12.29
N GLY A 348 23.58 -23.78 11.49
CA GLY A 348 23.79 -22.51 10.74
C GLY A 348 22.61 -22.14 9.85
N LEU A 349 22.14 -23.06 8.99
CA LEU A 349 21.00 -22.83 8.10
C LEU A 349 19.71 -22.54 8.89
N GLY A 350 19.49 -23.22 10.05
CA GLY A 350 18.34 -22.94 10.91
C GLY A 350 18.32 -21.51 11.42
N LYS A 351 19.50 -20.95 11.80
CA LYS A 351 19.63 -19.54 12.21
C LYS A 351 19.39 -18.57 11.05
N GLU A 352 19.87 -18.90 9.86
CA GLU A 352 19.61 -18.10 8.65
C GLU A 352 18.12 -18.07 8.30
N VAL A 353 17.45 -19.21 8.40
CA VAL A 353 16.00 -19.30 8.18
C VAL A 353 15.22 -18.51 9.25
N ALA A 354 15.63 -18.56 10.52
CA ALA A 354 15.04 -17.75 11.58
C ALA A 354 15.14 -16.25 11.29
N GLY A 355 16.32 -15.75 10.91
CA GLY A 355 16.50 -14.37 10.46
C GLY A 355 15.72 -14.05 9.19
N GLY A 356 15.54 -15.03 8.28
CA GLY A 356 14.67 -14.92 7.11
C GLY A 356 13.19 -14.71 7.48
N ILE A 357 12.71 -15.45 8.47
CA ILE A 357 11.34 -15.30 9.01
C ILE A 357 11.13 -13.89 9.57
N GLU A 358 12.09 -13.34 10.32
CA GLU A 358 12.01 -11.96 10.82
C GLU A 358 11.89 -10.94 9.67
N ARG A 359 12.66 -11.11 8.58
CA ARG A 359 12.58 -10.24 7.38
C ARG A 359 11.25 -10.40 6.65
N ILE A 360 10.73 -11.62 6.50
CA ILE A 360 9.41 -11.88 5.93
C ILE A 360 8.33 -11.18 6.77
N ASN A 361 8.40 -11.30 8.08
CA ASN A 361 7.47 -10.64 9.01
C ASN A 361 7.49 -9.12 8.91
N ASN A 362 8.64 -8.53 8.59
CA ASN A 362 8.79 -7.07 8.48
C ASN A 362 8.27 -6.52 7.14
N SER A 363 8.17 -7.36 6.11
CA SER A 363 7.92 -6.91 4.73
C SER A 363 6.63 -7.41 4.10
N ARG A 364 5.94 -8.38 4.70
CA ARG A 364 4.70 -9.01 4.16
C ARG A 364 3.57 -8.98 5.18
N ASN A 365 2.34 -9.13 4.69
CA ASN A 365 1.15 -9.23 5.53
C ASN A 365 1.07 -10.55 6.31
N GLU A 366 1.74 -11.62 5.89
CA GLU A 366 1.87 -12.86 6.66
C GLU A 366 2.88 -12.69 7.80
N LYS A 367 2.45 -13.00 9.01
CA LYS A 367 3.33 -13.05 10.18
C LYS A 367 3.46 -14.46 10.72
N TRP A 368 4.70 -14.83 10.94
CA TRP A 368 5.08 -16.08 11.56
C TRP A 368 5.56 -15.84 12.99
N GLU A 369 5.00 -16.56 13.95
CA GLU A 369 5.55 -16.68 15.29
C GLU A 369 6.51 -17.87 15.30
N LEU A 370 7.81 -17.60 15.33
CA LEU A 370 8.80 -18.66 15.48
C LEU A 370 8.71 -19.21 16.92
N VAL A 371 8.11 -20.39 17.08
CA VAL A 371 7.92 -21.03 18.40
C VAL A 371 9.18 -21.72 18.92
N GLY A 372 10.13 -22.07 18.05
CA GLY A 372 11.40 -22.68 18.41
C GLY A 372 11.93 -23.65 17.35
N PHE A 373 12.83 -24.51 17.78
CA PHE A 373 13.56 -25.44 16.91
C PHE A 373 13.31 -26.89 17.32
N TYR A 374 13.32 -27.80 16.35
CA TYR A 374 13.41 -29.23 16.57
C TYR A 374 14.76 -29.74 16.04
N ASP A 375 15.45 -30.58 16.83
CA ASP A 375 16.76 -31.09 16.44
C ASP A 375 17.04 -32.40 17.23
N ASP A 376 17.34 -33.49 16.51
CA ASP A 376 17.61 -34.80 17.14
C ASP A 376 18.97 -34.86 17.87
N GLY A 377 19.85 -33.90 17.60
CA GLY A 377 21.22 -33.87 18.14
C GLY A 377 21.42 -32.91 19.33
N LEU A 378 20.35 -32.21 19.76
CA LEU A 378 20.42 -31.23 20.84
C LEU A 378 19.36 -31.50 21.91
N GLU A 379 19.73 -31.26 23.16
CA GLU A 379 18.81 -31.41 24.30
C GLU A 379 17.70 -30.35 24.28
N PRO A 380 16.44 -30.70 24.60
CA PRO A 380 15.35 -29.75 24.78
C PRO A 380 15.73 -28.63 25.76
N GLY A 381 15.36 -27.38 25.42
CA GLY A 381 15.74 -26.19 26.19
C GLY A 381 17.05 -25.56 25.79
N THR A 382 17.87 -26.20 24.94
CA THR A 382 19.11 -25.61 24.41
C THR A 382 18.81 -24.31 23.66
N GLN A 383 19.52 -23.23 24.01
CA GLN A 383 19.31 -21.91 23.39
C GLN A 383 19.95 -21.84 22.00
N VAL A 384 19.19 -21.41 21.01
CA VAL A 384 19.63 -21.21 19.62
C VAL A 384 19.75 -19.71 19.36
N SER A 385 20.93 -19.14 19.70
CA SER A 385 21.16 -17.69 19.62
C SER A 385 20.06 -16.89 20.33
N HIS A 386 19.57 -15.81 19.73
CA HIS A 386 18.43 -15.01 20.22
C HIS A 386 17.09 -15.45 19.65
N TYR A 387 17.09 -16.42 18.73
CA TYR A 387 15.89 -16.83 17.99
C TYR A 387 14.94 -17.76 18.77
N GLY A 388 15.41 -18.40 19.83
CA GLY A 388 14.56 -19.32 20.60
C GLY A 388 15.31 -20.52 21.14
N LYS A 389 14.57 -21.57 21.48
CA LYS A 389 15.10 -22.78 22.10
C LYS A 389 14.73 -24.03 21.29
N VAL A 390 15.49 -25.09 21.49
CA VAL A 390 15.15 -26.44 21.04
C VAL A 390 13.94 -26.92 21.84
N LEU A 391 12.89 -27.34 21.14
CA LEU A 391 11.62 -27.84 21.71
C LEU A 391 11.66 -29.36 21.92
N GLY A 392 12.49 -30.08 21.18
CA GLY A 392 12.63 -31.53 21.19
C GLY A 392 13.17 -32.06 19.88
N GLY A 393 13.08 -33.35 19.67
CA GLY A 393 13.44 -34.04 18.44
C GLY A 393 12.20 -34.46 17.62
N MET A 394 12.37 -35.50 16.80
CA MET A 394 11.32 -36.02 15.92
C MET A 394 10.09 -36.53 16.67
N ASN A 395 10.27 -37.11 17.85
CA ASN A 395 9.16 -37.66 18.66
C ASN A 395 8.25 -36.55 19.16
N GLU A 396 8.83 -35.46 19.68
CA GLU A 396 8.09 -34.30 20.17
C GLU A 396 7.39 -33.60 19.04
N LEU A 397 8.03 -33.44 17.87
CA LEU A 397 7.41 -32.89 16.66
C LEU A 397 6.18 -33.69 16.22
N ASN A 398 6.30 -35.03 16.17
CA ASN A 398 5.20 -35.91 15.80
C ASN A 398 4.06 -35.96 16.83
N SER A 399 4.28 -35.39 18.02
CA SER A 399 3.28 -35.35 19.12
C SER A 399 2.55 -34.00 19.21
N VAL A 400 2.83 -33.05 18.34
CA VAL A 400 2.19 -31.71 18.32
C VAL A 400 0.70 -31.84 18.06
N ALA A 401 -0.13 -31.27 18.96
CA ALA A 401 -1.59 -31.39 18.89
C ALA A 401 -2.26 -30.33 17.98
N GLU A 402 -1.64 -29.17 17.81
CA GLU A 402 -2.17 -28.05 17.03
C GLU A 402 -1.50 -27.96 15.66
N PRO A 403 -2.16 -27.33 14.67
CA PRO A 403 -1.53 -27.05 13.38
C PRO A 403 -0.24 -26.24 13.55
N LEU A 404 0.87 -26.73 13.01
CA LEU A 404 2.18 -26.11 13.09
C LEU A 404 2.86 -26.12 11.73
N ALA A 405 3.26 -24.93 11.25
CA ALA A 405 4.12 -24.80 10.09
C ALA A 405 5.54 -25.29 10.42
N LEU A 406 6.21 -25.94 9.48
CA LEU A 406 7.57 -26.41 9.66
C LEU A 406 8.46 -26.06 8.49
N ALA A 407 9.63 -25.49 8.77
CA ALA A 407 10.71 -25.30 7.82
C ALA A 407 11.82 -26.34 8.10
N ILE A 408 12.16 -27.18 7.11
CA ILE A 408 13.25 -28.14 7.24
C ILE A 408 14.58 -27.46 6.85
N ALA A 409 15.33 -26.98 7.84
CA ALA A 409 16.56 -26.21 7.66
C ALA A 409 17.81 -27.04 7.88
N VAL A 410 17.94 -28.10 7.09
CA VAL A 410 19.11 -29.01 7.09
C VAL A 410 19.81 -28.95 5.74
N GLY A 411 21.13 -28.83 5.74
CA GLY A 411 21.93 -28.44 4.58
C GLY A 411 22.09 -29.51 3.50
N THR A 412 21.82 -30.80 3.77
CA THR A 412 21.99 -31.86 2.77
C THR A 412 20.66 -32.38 2.27
N SER A 413 20.53 -32.60 0.97
CA SER A 413 19.34 -33.14 0.30
C SER A 413 18.86 -34.45 0.94
N THR A 414 19.78 -35.38 1.17
CA THR A 414 19.48 -36.69 1.75
C THR A 414 18.87 -36.58 3.14
N ASN A 415 19.46 -35.77 4.01
CA ASN A 415 18.93 -35.61 5.38
C ASN A 415 17.61 -34.84 5.38
N ARG A 416 17.43 -33.87 4.49
CA ARG A 416 16.14 -33.15 4.34
C ARG A 416 15.01 -34.12 3.98
N LYS A 417 15.26 -34.98 2.99
CA LYS A 417 14.30 -36.01 2.59
C LYS A 417 14.03 -37.00 3.73
N LEU A 418 15.08 -37.47 4.42
CA LEU A 418 14.94 -38.40 5.53
C LEU A 418 14.10 -37.79 6.67
N ILE A 419 14.31 -36.52 7.02
CA ILE A 419 13.53 -35.82 8.03
C ILE A 419 12.08 -35.70 7.59
N HIS A 420 11.84 -35.26 6.37
CA HIS A 420 10.50 -35.15 5.81
C HIS A 420 9.76 -36.51 5.91
N ASP A 421 10.37 -37.59 5.44
CA ASP A 421 9.76 -38.94 5.40
C ASP A 421 9.48 -39.52 6.81
N ARG A 422 10.12 -39.00 7.86
CA ARG A 422 9.89 -39.39 9.28
C ARG A 422 8.77 -38.60 9.95
N ILE A 423 8.29 -37.51 9.35
CA ILE A 423 7.19 -36.72 9.87
C ILE A 423 5.89 -37.42 9.53
N THR A 424 5.17 -37.88 10.55
CA THR A 424 3.91 -38.60 10.42
C THR A 424 2.70 -37.84 10.93
N ASN A 425 2.92 -36.69 11.59
CA ASN A 425 1.88 -35.87 12.18
C ASN A 425 1.18 -35.02 11.12
N GLN A 426 -0.11 -35.25 10.92
CA GLN A 426 -0.93 -34.53 9.93
C GLN A 426 -1.20 -33.05 10.28
N ASN A 427 -0.89 -32.63 11.52
CA ASN A 427 -0.97 -31.22 11.92
C ASN A 427 0.23 -30.41 11.43
N ILE A 428 1.28 -31.06 10.89
CA ILE A 428 2.44 -30.39 10.34
C ILE A 428 2.22 -30.09 8.86
N TYR A 429 2.49 -28.84 8.46
CA TYR A 429 2.44 -28.40 7.07
C TYR A 429 3.67 -27.56 6.71
N PHE A 430 3.98 -27.47 5.42
CA PHE A 430 5.26 -26.97 4.93
C PHE A 430 5.09 -25.72 4.07
N PRO A 431 5.11 -24.50 4.64
CA PRO A 431 5.01 -23.29 3.86
C PRO A 431 6.28 -23.02 3.04
N ASN A 432 6.14 -22.28 1.97
CA ASN A 432 7.29 -21.68 1.30
C ASN A 432 7.75 -20.46 2.06
N LEU A 433 9.03 -20.44 2.47
CA LEU A 433 9.68 -19.28 3.06
C LEU A 433 10.48 -18.53 1.99
N ILE A 434 9.89 -17.48 1.47
CA ILE A 434 10.45 -16.73 0.33
C ILE A 434 10.86 -15.33 0.80
N ALA A 435 12.15 -15.00 0.68
CA ALA A 435 12.66 -13.68 1.02
C ALA A 435 11.96 -12.56 0.22
N PRO A 436 11.72 -11.40 0.82
CA PRO A 436 11.05 -10.28 0.13
C PRO A 436 11.80 -9.78 -1.11
N SER A 437 13.10 -9.95 -1.14
CA SER A 437 13.97 -9.58 -2.26
C SER A 437 13.97 -10.58 -3.43
N PHE A 438 13.22 -11.69 -3.34
CA PHE A 438 13.07 -12.63 -4.45
C PHE A 438 12.34 -11.98 -5.62
N ARG A 439 12.97 -12.00 -6.79
CA ARG A 439 12.41 -11.41 -8.00
C ARG A 439 11.87 -12.46 -8.95
N ILE A 440 10.60 -12.34 -9.31
CA ILE A 440 9.93 -13.12 -10.36
C ILE A 440 9.70 -12.16 -11.52
N LEU A 441 10.30 -12.46 -12.68
CA LEU A 441 10.18 -11.62 -13.86
C LEU A 441 8.81 -11.78 -14.53
N ASP A 442 8.30 -13.01 -14.56
CA ASP A 442 6.97 -13.33 -15.09
C ASP A 442 6.17 -14.17 -14.10
N HIS A 443 5.26 -13.53 -13.40
CA HIS A 443 4.37 -14.17 -12.43
C HIS A 443 3.34 -15.11 -13.06
N ALA A 444 3.00 -14.90 -14.33
CA ALA A 444 1.97 -15.70 -15.02
C ALA A 444 2.45 -17.11 -15.34
N THR A 445 3.76 -17.30 -15.53
CA THR A 445 4.36 -18.58 -15.91
C THR A 445 5.21 -19.23 -14.81
N PHE A 446 5.26 -18.60 -13.63
CA PHE A 446 6.00 -19.12 -12.48
C PHE A 446 5.16 -20.08 -11.65
N CYS A 447 5.66 -21.29 -11.40
CA CYS A 447 5.05 -22.28 -10.54
C CYS A 447 6.01 -22.75 -9.46
N ILE A 448 5.51 -22.96 -8.23
CA ILE A 448 6.31 -23.44 -7.11
C ILE A 448 5.48 -24.42 -6.25
N GLY A 449 6.09 -25.54 -5.83
CA GLY A 449 5.52 -26.48 -4.87
C GLY A 449 5.54 -25.96 -3.44
N GLU A 450 5.65 -26.86 -2.45
CA GLU A 450 5.64 -26.54 -1.02
C GLU A 450 7.00 -26.73 -0.33
N GLY A 451 7.14 -26.17 0.87
CA GLY A 451 8.30 -26.38 1.74
C GLY A 451 9.62 -25.84 1.23
N ASN A 452 9.61 -24.95 0.26
CA ASN A 452 10.81 -24.35 -0.30
C ASN A 452 11.32 -23.19 0.58
N ILE A 453 12.63 -23.06 0.68
CA ILE A 453 13.31 -21.94 1.34
C ILE A 453 14.08 -21.17 0.28
N ILE A 454 13.68 -19.93 0.01
CA ILE A 454 14.33 -19.04 -0.96
C ILE A 454 14.85 -17.82 -0.23
N GLN A 455 16.19 -17.71 -0.14
CA GLN A 455 16.87 -16.61 0.53
C GLN A 455 17.02 -15.38 -0.37
N ASP A 456 17.62 -14.32 0.18
CA ASP A 456 17.71 -13.00 -0.43
C ASP A 456 18.36 -12.98 -1.81
N ASN A 457 17.90 -12.03 -2.65
CA ASN A 457 18.44 -11.72 -3.97
C ASN A 457 18.40 -12.87 -4.99
N CYS A 458 17.59 -13.91 -4.76
CA CYS A 458 17.31 -14.91 -5.79
C CYS A 458 16.39 -14.34 -6.87
N SER A 459 16.48 -14.89 -8.08
CA SER A 459 15.63 -14.46 -9.20
C SER A 459 15.29 -15.60 -10.16
N VAL A 460 14.08 -15.52 -10.73
CA VAL A 460 13.61 -16.38 -11.82
C VAL A 460 13.11 -15.51 -12.97
N THR A 461 13.25 -16.03 -14.21
CA THR A 461 12.75 -15.33 -15.40
C THR A 461 11.34 -15.80 -15.77
N CYS A 462 11.10 -16.30 -16.97
CA CYS A 462 9.79 -16.80 -17.43
C CYS A 462 9.80 -18.33 -17.60
N ASP A 463 8.62 -18.95 -17.53
CA ASP A 463 8.43 -20.39 -17.69
C ASP A 463 9.28 -21.22 -16.72
N VAL A 464 9.34 -20.81 -15.45
CA VAL A 464 10.10 -21.48 -14.40
C VAL A 464 9.18 -22.27 -13.49
N SER A 465 9.50 -23.57 -13.30
CA SER A 465 8.79 -24.46 -12.39
C SER A 465 9.74 -25.01 -11.32
N ILE A 466 9.37 -24.86 -10.05
CA ILE A 466 10.10 -25.35 -8.89
C ILE A 466 9.23 -26.36 -8.13
N GLY A 467 9.76 -27.54 -7.86
CA GLY A 467 9.11 -28.59 -7.07
C GLY A 467 9.08 -28.27 -5.58
N ASN A 468 9.27 -29.28 -4.74
CA ASN A 468 9.06 -29.21 -3.30
C ASN A 468 10.37 -29.28 -2.52
N TYR A 469 10.37 -28.70 -1.32
CA TYR A 469 11.44 -28.82 -0.33
C TYR A 469 12.84 -28.43 -0.82
N ASN A 470 12.96 -27.55 -1.79
CA ASN A 470 14.25 -27.03 -2.27
C ASN A 470 14.76 -25.92 -1.36
N VAL A 471 16.08 -25.75 -1.30
CA VAL A 471 16.76 -24.62 -0.65
C VAL A 471 17.54 -23.84 -1.69
N PHE A 472 17.22 -22.56 -1.81
CA PHE A 472 17.97 -21.59 -2.60
C PHE A 472 18.62 -20.60 -1.63
N ASN A 473 19.91 -20.81 -1.37
CA ASN A 473 20.68 -19.82 -0.62
C ASN A 473 20.85 -18.54 -1.47
N GLY A 474 21.31 -17.45 -0.86
CA GLY A 474 21.27 -16.12 -1.49
C GLY A 474 21.86 -16.02 -2.91
N SER A 475 21.29 -15.09 -3.70
CA SER A 475 21.80 -14.67 -5.02
C SER A 475 21.76 -15.72 -6.13
N ASN A 476 20.89 -16.73 -6.05
CA ASN A 476 20.70 -17.69 -7.13
C ASN A 476 19.89 -17.09 -8.29
N ALA A 477 20.22 -17.47 -9.53
CA ALA A 477 19.50 -17.01 -10.72
C ALA A 477 19.13 -18.18 -11.65
N MET A 478 17.84 -18.25 -12.04
CA MET A 478 17.28 -19.25 -12.95
C MET A 478 16.82 -18.56 -14.23
N GLY A 479 17.32 -19.04 -15.37
CA GLY A 479 16.93 -18.60 -16.70
C GLY A 479 15.53 -19.08 -17.09
N HIS A 480 15.15 -18.78 -18.32
CA HIS A 480 13.85 -19.16 -18.88
C HIS A 480 13.71 -20.69 -19.09
N ASP A 481 12.50 -21.21 -19.05
CA ASP A 481 12.18 -22.63 -19.29
C ASP A 481 12.92 -23.59 -18.33
N VAL A 482 13.26 -23.13 -17.11
CA VAL A 482 13.93 -23.96 -16.10
C VAL A 482 12.91 -24.76 -15.31
N ASN A 483 13.17 -26.08 -15.21
CA ASN A 483 12.34 -26.98 -14.44
C ASN A 483 13.19 -27.66 -13.34
N ILE A 484 12.76 -27.54 -12.07
CA ILE A 484 13.48 -28.05 -10.91
C ILE A 484 12.57 -29.01 -10.14
N GLY A 485 13.05 -30.21 -9.87
CA GLY A 485 12.39 -31.22 -9.05
C GLY A 485 12.47 -30.92 -7.55
N ASP A 486 12.51 -31.96 -6.74
CA ASP A 486 12.35 -31.88 -5.29
C ASP A 486 13.70 -32.03 -4.54
N PHE A 487 13.74 -31.50 -3.30
CA PHE A 487 14.85 -31.67 -2.35
C PHE A 487 16.23 -31.22 -2.85
N ASN A 488 16.32 -30.31 -3.80
CA ASN A 488 17.60 -29.79 -4.26
C ASN A 488 18.13 -28.71 -3.33
N VAL A 489 19.46 -28.57 -3.26
CA VAL A 489 20.15 -27.51 -2.51
C VAL A 489 21.02 -26.70 -3.46
N PHE A 490 20.73 -25.40 -3.56
CA PHE A 490 21.51 -24.44 -4.33
C PHE A 490 22.26 -23.52 -3.35
N MET A 491 23.59 -23.67 -3.31
CA MET A 491 24.46 -22.81 -2.50
C MET A 491 24.49 -21.38 -3.08
N PRO A 492 25.02 -20.37 -2.36
CA PRO A 492 25.00 -19.00 -2.85
C PRO A 492 25.60 -18.83 -4.25
N GLY A 493 24.95 -18.00 -5.08
CA GLY A 493 25.45 -17.61 -6.39
C GLY A 493 25.26 -18.62 -7.52
N VAL A 494 24.56 -19.72 -7.32
CA VAL A 494 24.31 -20.73 -8.40
C VAL A 494 23.53 -20.11 -9.55
N ARG A 495 23.91 -20.48 -10.79
CA ARG A 495 23.26 -20.01 -12.00
C ARG A 495 22.80 -21.18 -12.87
N LEU A 496 21.52 -21.24 -13.15
CA LEU A 496 20.94 -22.14 -14.13
C LEU A 496 20.60 -21.36 -15.39
N SER A 497 21.22 -21.69 -16.52
CA SER A 497 20.90 -21.05 -17.80
C SER A 497 19.54 -21.54 -18.34
N GLY A 498 19.10 -20.98 -19.47
CA GLY A 498 17.79 -21.32 -20.04
C GLY A 498 17.64 -22.81 -20.41
N GLU A 499 16.40 -23.33 -20.34
CA GLU A 499 16.01 -24.70 -20.70
C GLU A 499 16.72 -25.79 -19.86
N VAL A 500 17.23 -25.47 -18.67
CA VAL A 500 17.85 -26.46 -17.76
C VAL A 500 16.77 -27.25 -17.04
N LYS A 501 16.94 -28.55 -16.99
CA LYS A 501 16.09 -29.49 -16.23
C LYS A 501 16.88 -30.08 -15.09
N VAL A 502 16.41 -29.95 -13.87
CA VAL A 502 17.02 -30.48 -12.64
C VAL A 502 16.09 -31.53 -12.05
N GLY A 503 16.58 -32.71 -11.81
CA GLY A 503 15.86 -33.77 -11.10
C GLY A 503 15.82 -33.52 -9.59
N ASN A 504 15.92 -34.59 -8.81
CA ASN A 504 15.72 -34.55 -7.37
C ASN A 504 17.02 -34.73 -6.59
N GLY A 505 17.08 -34.19 -5.38
CA GLY A 505 18.12 -34.49 -4.42
C GLY A 505 19.52 -33.98 -4.78
N ASN A 506 19.64 -33.04 -5.70
CA ASN A 506 20.92 -32.53 -6.19
C ASN A 506 21.50 -31.47 -5.24
N MET A 507 22.83 -31.31 -5.29
CA MET A 507 23.56 -30.27 -4.57
C MET A 507 24.44 -29.46 -5.53
N PHE A 508 24.20 -28.16 -5.60
CA PHE A 508 24.97 -27.21 -6.40
C PHE A 508 25.82 -26.35 -5.48
N GLY A 509 27.16 -26.45 -5.61
CA GLY A 509 28.12 -25.71 -4.81
C GLY A 509 28.11 -24.21 -5.12
N VAL A 510 28.75 -23.43 -4.23
CA VAL A 510 28.83 -21.97 -4.35
C VAL A 510 29.33 -21.55 -5.74
N ASP A 511 28.67 -20.56 -6.36
CA ASP A 511 29.01 -20.01 -7.68
C ASP A 511 29.13 -21.04 -8.82
N SER A 512 28.46 -22.18 -8.70
CA SER A 512 28.42 -23.15 -9.80
C SER A 512 27.43 -22.75 -10.87
N VAL A 513 27.69 -23.18 -12.11
CA VAL A 513 26.91 -22.83 -13.31
C VAL A 513 26.51 -24.08 -14.06
N VAL A 514 25.23 -24.14 -14.49
CA VAL A 514 24.74 -25.15 -15.43
C VAL A 514 24.37 -24.44 -16.73
N LEU A 515 25.03 -24.82 -17.83
CA LEU A 515 24.78 -24.22 -19.15
C LEU A 515 23.42 -24.63 -19.70
N GLN A 516 22.95 -23.88 -20.69
CA GLN A 516 21.64 -24.05 -21.28
C GLN A 516 21.39 -25.46 -21.84
N ARG A 517 20.13 -25.93 -21.78
CA ARG A 517 19.64 -27.21 -22.31
C ARG A 517 20.23 -28.45 -21.64
N ILE A 518 20.89 -28.31 -20.50
CA ILE A 518 21.42 -29.45 -19.77
C ILE A 518 20.34 -30.03 -18.86
N SER A 519 20.20 -31.35 -18.93
CA SER A 519 19.38 -32.12 -17.99
C SER A 519 20.28 -32.71 -16.91
N VAL A 520 20.15 -32.22 -15.69
CA VAL A 520 20.76 -32.77 -14.48
C VAL A 520 19.76 -33.78 -13.90
N GLY A 521 20.18 -35.01 -13.74
CA GLY A 521 19.32 -36.08 -13.19
C GLY A 521 19.18 -35.98 -11.66
N ASP A 522 19.21 -37.13 -10.99
CA ASP A 522 19.00 -37.20 -9.54
C ASP A 522 20.32 -37.39 -8.77
N ASN A 523 20.37 -36.84 -7.55
CA ASN A 523 21.49 -37.02 -6.60
C ASN A 523 22.88 -36.64 -7.16
N VAL A 524 22.94 -35.64 -8.03
CA VAL A 524 24.18 -35.11 -8.58
C VAL A 524 24.72 -34.02 -7.66
N THR A 525 26.03 -34.05 -7.40
CA THR A 525 26.74 -32.99 -6.72
C THR A 525 27.62 -32.22 -7.70
N LEU A 526 27.41 -30.92 -7.83
CA LEU A 526 28.27 -30.00 -8.59
C LEU A 526 29.10 -29.18 -7.60
N GLY A 527 30.44 -29.31 -7.67
CA GLY A 527 31.36 -28.63 -6.76
C GLY A 527 31.32 -27.10 -6.93
N ALA A 528 31.83 -26.39 -5.91
CA ALA A 528 31.90 -24.91 -5.95
C ALA A 528 32.70 -24.41 -7.15
N GLY A 529 32.27 -23.30 -7.76
CA GLY A 529 32.90 -22.66 -8.93
C GLY A 529 32.95 -23.54 -10.19
N SER A 530 32.21 -24.65 -10.22
CA SER A 530 32.24 -25.59 -11.36
C SER A 530 31.22 -25.22 -12.43
N VAL A 531 31.55 -25.52 -13.69
CA VAL A 531 30.66 -25.24 -14.83
C VAL A 531 30.25 -26.56 -15.51
N MET A 532 28.98 -26.93 -15.36
CA MET A 532 28.40 -28.10 -16.01
C MET A 532 28.10 -27.77 -17.48
N MET A 533 28.84 -28.44 -18.40
CA MET A 533 28.75 -28.22 -19.84
C MET A 533 28.15 -29.42 -20.58
N THR A 534 27.99 -30.55 -19.91
CA THR A 534 27.44 -31.79 -20.49
C THR A 534 26.51 -32.47 -19.49
N LYS A 535 25.60 -33.31 -19.96
CA LYS A 535 24.69 -34.08 -19.12
C LYS A 535 25.45 -34.98 -18.14
N PRO A 536 25.29 -34.82 -16.83
CA PRO A 536 25.91 -35.67 -15.82
C PRO A 536 25.16 -37.02 -15.72
N LYS A 537 25.82 -38.00 -15.10
CA LYS A 537 25.17 -39.24 -14.64
C LYS A 537 24.73 -39.08 -13.19
N ASP A 538 23.60 -39.66 -12.87
CA ASP A 538 23.00 -39.63 -11.54
C ASP A 538 23.95 -40.15 -10.45
N GLY A 539 23.81 -39.63 -9.23
CA GLY A 539 24.56 -40.08 -8.07
C GLY A 539 26.07 -39.74 -8.07
N ASN A 540 26.54 -38.95 -9.03
CA ASN A 540 27.97 -38.64 -9.14
C ASN A 540 28.29 -37.19 -8.78
N THR A 541 29.53 -36.98 -8.37
CA THR A 541 30.12 -35.66 -8.10
C THR A 541 30.90 -35.17 -9.32
N TYR A 542 30.73 -33.86 -9.65
CA TYR A 542 31.42 -33.20 -10.76
C TYR A 542 32.12 -31.93 -10.26
N ILE A 543 33.36 -31.71 -10.68
CA ILE A 543 34.19 -30.54 -10.26
C ILE A 543 34.94 -29.99 -11.46
N GLY A 544 35.12 -28.67 -11.49
CA GLY A 544 35.98 -27.93 -12.41
C GLY A 544 35.27 -27.25 -13.56
N VAL A 545 36.06 -26.65 -14.48
CA VAL A 545 35.62 -25.91 -15.66
C VAL A 545 36.34 -26.44 -16.89
N PRO A 546 35.75 -27.27 -17.76
CA PRO A 546 34.44 -27.90 -17.62
C PRO A 546 34.37 -28.88 -16.44
N ALA A 547 33.18 -29.05 -15.86
CA ALA A 547 33.00 -29.99 -14.75
C ALA A 547 33.17 -31.44 -15.23
N LYS A 548 34.05 -32.17 -14.54
CA LYS A 548 34.34 -33.59 -14.80
C LYS A 548 33.99 -34.43 -13.59
N LYS A 549 33.63 -35.69 -13.81
CA LYS A 549 33.38 -36.65 -12.73
C LYS A 549 34.59 -36.68 -11.78
N PHE A 550 34.31 -36.49 -10.50
CA PHE A 550 35.31 -36.58 -9.45
C PHE A 550 35.15 -37.89 -8.69
N GLU A 551 36.24 -38.63 -8.55
CA GLU A 551 36.32 -39.85 -7.75
C GLU A 551 37.17 -39.60 -6.54
N PHE A 552 36.58 -39.77 -5.37
CA PHE A 552 37.32 -39.76 -4.12
C PHE A 552 38.28 -40.96 -4.10
N LYS A 553 39.58 -40.69 -4.04
CA LYS A 553 40.59 -41.73 -3.87
C LYS A 553 40.61 -42.22 -2.44
#